data_80bcb4e1de531ba43aab1ea51e0dbec9
#
_entry.id   80bcb4e1de531ba43aab1ea51e0dbec9
#
_cell.length_a   1.000
_cell.length_b   1.000
_cell.length_c   1.000
_cell.angle_alpha   90.00
_cell.angle_beta   90.00
_cell.angle_gamma   90.00
#
_symmetry.space_group_name_H-M   'P 1'
#
loop_
_entity.id
_entity.type
_entity.pdbx_description
1 polymer ?
#
loop_
_entity_poly.entity_id
_entity_poly.type
_entity_poly.pdbx_seq_one_letter_code
_entity_poly.pdbx_strand_id
1 'polypeptide(L)'
;MLSSCNFISRHSDGVVAEVNGHLLYQIDLESITSSATSPEDSAQRARDFIEQWATDILVYDEAKKLNTDRIEMLVEDYRRSLYIYEYEQHLVNKQMSHDVQDSTITLFYEQTKHHYILQDHIFKGIVLVLPHSTPQLDQLKKWLNALNEDNMEKIEKYAYQYASGYELFNDSWVTANQILLRLPIQTDILKTSLRQNSTIQVEDSLSTYILHVTDKHFAGEVMPLEYAKPEITKWILSQKQVKFLQDERKEVYENAIRFKKIKIYK
;
A
#
# COMPACT_ATOMS: atom_id res chain seq x y z
N MET A 1 30.26 -25.52 -52.16
CA MET A 1 30.28 -24.59 -51.01
C MET A 1 29.00 -24.80 -50.21
N LEU A 2 29.13 -25.52 -49.11
CA LEU A 2 28.01 -25.87 -48.24
C LEU A 2 27.82 -24.74 -47.25
N SER A 3 26.70 -24.00 -47.36
CA SER A 3 26.34 -22.98 -46.43
C SER A 3 25.67 -23.65 -45.23
N SER A 4 26.39 -23.74 -44.14
CA SER A 4 25.94 -24.29 -42.87
C SER A 4 24.97 -23.29 -42.22
N CYS A 5 23.69 -23.59 -42.25
CA CYS A 5 22.71 -22.92 -41.35
C CYS A 5 23.01 -23.38 -39.93
N ASN A 6 23.65 -22.51 -39.16
CA ASN A 6 23.71 -22.63 -37.70
C ASN A 6 22.30 -22.43 -37.14
N PHE A 7 21.58 -23.51 -36.98
CA PHE A 7 20.43 -23.58 -36.10
C PHE A 7 20.97 -23.51 -34.67
N ILE A 8 20.82 -22.35 -34.05
CA ILE A 8 21.16 -22.17 -32.64
C ILE A 8 20.23 -23.10 -31.86
N SER A 9 20.79 -24.22 -31.40
CA SER A 9 20.15 -25.08 -30.42
C SER A 9 19.96 -24.29 -29.13
N ARG A 10 18.78 -23.69 -28.94
CA ARG A 10 18.39 -23.14 -27.66
C ARG A 10 18.12 -24.29 -26.69
N HIS A 11 19.11 -24.56 -25.85
CA HIS A 11 19.07 -25.05 -24.48
C HIS A 11 17.96 -26.06 -24.12
N SER A 12 18.34 -27.33 -24.10
CA SER A 12 17.64 -28.38 -23.34
C SER A 12 17.96 -28.32 -21.83
N ASP A 13 18.76 -27.36 -21.39
CA ASP A 13 19.14 -27.22 -20.00
C ASP A 13 17.96 -26.66 -19.23
N GLY A 14 17.35 -27.50 -18.36
CA GLY A 14 16.28 -27.15 -17.48
C GLY A 14 14.86 -27.43 -18.01
N VAL A 15 14.67 -28.06 -19.16
CA VAL A 15 13.35 -28.53 -19.59
C VAL A 15 12.97 -29.79 -18.80
N VAL A 16 11.79 -29.75 -18.16
CA VAL A 16 11.25 -30.82 -17.31
C VAL A 16 10.10 -31.58 -17.96
N ALA A 17 9.37 -30.94 -18.88
CA ALA A 17 8.31 -31.55 -19.66
C ALA A 17 8.11 -30.84 -20.99
N GLU A 18 7.53 -31.55 -21.97
CA GLU A 18 7.13 -31.04 -23.29
C GLU A 18 5.77 -31.61 -23.68
N VAL A 19 4.86 -30.74 -24.17
CA VAL A 19 3.56 -31.12 -24.72
C VAL A 19 3.32 -30.31 -25.99
N ASN A 20 3.17 -30.95 -27.14
CA ASN A 20 2.87 -30.31 -28.41
C ASN A 20 3.80 -29.14 -28.78
N GLY A 21 5.13 -29.26 -28.43
CA GLY A 21 6.12 -28.19 -28.66
C GLY A 21 6.13 -27.08 -27.59
N HIS A 22 5.26 -27.13 -26.62
CA HIS A 22 5.31 -26.27 -25.42
C HIS A 22 6.28 -26.90 -24.43
N LEU A 23 7.23 -26.09 -23.93
CA LEU A 23 8.24 -26.53 -22.98
C LEU A 23 7.95 -26.00 -21.58
N LEU A 24 8.05 -26.87 -20.59
CA LEU A 24 8.02 -26.51 -19.17
C LEU A 24 9.45 -26.56 -18.63
N TYR A 25 9.86 -25.52 -17.93
CA TYR A 25 11.20 -25.41 -17.41
C TYR A 25 11.29 -25.66 -15.90
N GLN A 26 12.47 -26.04 -15.43
CA GLN A 26 12.74 -26.27 -13.99
C GLN A 26 12.37 -25.05 -13.13
N ILE A 27 12.63 -23.84 -13.62
CA ILE A 27 12.33 -22.60 -12.91
C ILE A 27 10.82 -22.44 -12.61
N ASP A 28 9.96 -22.95 -13.50
CA ASP A 28 8.51 -22.91 -13.31
C ASP A 28 8.06 -23.80 -12.13
N LEU A 29 8.81 -24.90 -11.88
CA LEU A 29 8.56 -25.78 -10.75
C LEU A 29 9.10 -25.23 -9.42
N GLU A 30 10.14 -24.42 -9.44
CA GLU A 30 10.78 -23.91 -8.22
C GLU A 30 9.81 -23.14 -7.34
N SER A 31 8.93 -22.33 -7.92
CA SER A 31 7.91 -21.57 -7.19
C SER A 31 6.92 -22.49 -6.46
N ILE A 32 6.64 -23.67 -7.00
CA ILE A 32 5.67 -24.65 -6.46
C ILE A 32 6.33 -25.56 -5.43
N THR A 33 7.58 -25.95 -5.69
CA THR A 33 8.30 -26.90 -4.84
C THR A 33 9.04 -26.25 -3.69
N SER A 34 9.31 -24.93 -3.73
CA SER A 34 10.04 -24.19 -2.70
C SER A 34 9.39 -24.24 -1.30
N SER A 35 8.08 -24.43 -1.22
CA SER A 35 7.33 -24.55 0.03
C SER A 35 7.10 -25.99 0.49
N ALA A 36 7.75 -26.99 -0.17
CA ALA A 36 7.60 -28.39 0.19
C ALA A 36 8.27 -28.71 1.53
N THR A 37 7.62 -29.58 2.30
CA THR A 37 8.07 -29.96 3.65
C THR A 37 9.02 -31.17 3.67
N SER A 38 9.07 -31.93 2.58
CA SER A 38 9.97 -33.06 2.39
C SER A 38 10.32 -33.27 0.90
N PRO A 39 11.37 -34.06 0.59
CA PRO A 39 11.68 -34.42 -0.79
C PRO A 39 10.53 -35.14 -1.51
N GLU A 40 9.78 -35.99 -0.81
CA GLU A 40 8.63 -36.72 -1.33
C GLU A 40 7.47 -35.76 -1.65
N ASP A 41 7.19 -34.80 -0.75
CA ASP A 41 6.18 -33.72 -0.97
C ASP A 41 6.58 -32.87 -2.19
N SER A 42 7.85 -32.50 -2.29
CA SER A 42 8.38 -31.75 -3.45
C SER A 42 8.17 -32.51 -4.77
N ALA A 43 8.51 -33.79 -4.80
CA ALA A 43 8.36 -34.62 -5.97
C ALA A 43 6.87 -34.84 -6.33
N GLN A 44 5.98 -34.96 -5.35
CA GLN A 44 4.54 -35.09 -5.61
C GLN A 44 3.98 -33.78 -6.19
N ARG A 45 4.27 -32.64 -5.60
CA ARG A 45 3.84 -31.32 -6.11
C ARG A 45 4.32 -31.08 -7.55
N ALA A 46 5.57 -31.46 -7.85
CA ALA A 46 6.10 -31.33 -9.20
C ALA A 46 5.33 -32.21 -10.19
N ARG A 47 5.00 -33.48 -9.84
CA ARG A 47 4.19 -34.36 -10.70
C ARG A 47 2.80 -33.80 -10.94
N ASP A 48 2.13 -33.38 -9.87
CA ASP A 48 0.76 -32.85 -9.95
C ASP A 48 0.72 -31.56 -10.80
N PHE A 49 1.72 -30.71 -10.67
CA PHE A 49 1.84 -29.51 -11.48
C PHE A 49 2.10 -29.82 -12.97
N ILE A 50 3.03 -30.75 -13.27
CA ILE A 50 3.30 -31.18 -14.65
C ILE A 50 2.05 -31.78 -15.30
N GLU A 51 1.30 -32.61 -14.56
CA GLU A 51 0.06 -33.20 -15.07
C GLU A 51 -1.00 -32.13 -15.35
N GLN A 52 -1.20 -31.19 -14.43
CA GLN A 52 -2.13 -30.08 -14.63
C GLN A 52 -1.71 -29.21 -15.81
N TRP A 53 -0.44 -28.78 -15.87
CA TRP A 53 0.10 -27.99 -16.97
C TRP A 53 -0.07 -28.69 -18.33
N ALA A 54 0.26 -29.97 -18.40
CA ALA A 54 0.11 -30.75 -19.63
C ALA A 54 -1.37 -30.86 -20.05
N THR A 55 -2.25 -31.10 -19.10
CA THR A 55 -3.69 -31.18 -19.33
C THR A 55 -4.23 -29.84 -19.85
N ASP A 56 -3.83 -28.73 -19.25
CA ASP A 56 -4.28 -27.38 -19.65
C ASP A 56 -3.86 -27.07 -21.09
N ILE A 57 -2.64 -27.44 -21.52
CA ILE A 57 -2.18 -27.28 -22.91
C ILE A 57 -3.00 -28.14 -23.86
N LEU A 58 -3.23 -29.41 -23.53
CA LEU A 58 -3.99 -30.33 -24.38
C LEU A 58 -5.45 -29.86 -24.53
N VAL A 59 -6.08 -29.42 -23.44
CA VAL A 59 -7.44 -28.85 -23.47
C VAL A 59 -7.48 -27.56 -24.28
N TYR A 60 -6.47 -26.70 -24.14
CA TYR A 60 -6.34 -25.48 -24.96
C TYR A 60 -6.24 -25.79 -26.44
N ASP A 61 -5.43 -26.78 -26.84
CA ASP A 61 -5.30 -27.20 -28.24
C ASP A 61 -6.58 -27.77 -28.80
N GLU A 62 -7.37 -28.54 -28.01
CA GLU A 62 -8.69 -28.99 -28.42
C GLU A 62 -9.66 -27.81 -28.54
N ALA A 63 -9.64 -26.88 -27.59
CA ALA A 63 -10.50 -25.69 -27.61
C ALA A 63 -10.24 -24.80 -28.84
N LYS A 64 -8.98 -24.71 -29.31
CA LYS A 64 -8.64 -23.96 -30.52
C LYS A 64 -9.24 -24.50 -31.82
N LYS A 65 -9.65 -25.77 -31.82
CA LYS A 65 -10.36 -26.37 -32.98
C LYS A 65 -11.81 -25.90 -33.09
N LEU A 66 -12.34 -25.28 -32.04
CA LEU A 66 -13.67 -24.69 -32.06
C LEU A 66 -13.63 -23.33 -32.81
N ASN A 67 -14.81 -22.78 -33.11
CA ASN A 67 -14.86 -21.42 -33.66
C ASN A 67 -14.38 -20.41 -32.63
N THR A 68 -13.23 -19.78 -32.90
CA THR A 68 -12.49 -18.88 -32.01
C THR A 68 -12.60 -17.41 -32.40
N ASP A 69 -13.36 -17.04 -33.45
CA ASP A 69 -13.44 -15.65 -33.95
C ASP A 69 -13.76 -14.65 -32.83
N ARG A 70 -14.71 -15.03 -31.95
CA ARG A 70 -15.05 -14.21 -30.79
C ARG A 70 -13.87 -14.07 -29.81
N ILE A 71 -13.09 -15.10 -29.63
CA ILE A 71 -11.94 -15.12 -28.70
C ILE A 71 -10.85 -14.21 -29.28
N GLU A 72 -10.56 -14.34 -30.57
CA GLU A 72 -9.57 -13.50 -31.25
C GLU A 72 -9.94 -12.00 -31.15
N MET A 73 -11.21 -11.66 -31.34
CA MET A 73 -11.68 -10.28 -31.14
C MET A 73 -11.45 -9.81 -29.69
N LEU A 74 -11.76 -10.62 -28.69
CA LEU A 74 -11.55 -10.27 -27.27
C LEU A 74 -10.07 -10.12 -26.96
N VAL A 75 -9.22 -10.99 -27.49
CA VAL A 75 -7.76 -10.92 -27.31
C VAL A 75 -7.21 -9.62 -27.94
N GLU A 76 -7.67 -9.25 -29.14
CA GLU A 76 -7.23 -8.03 -29.80
C GLU A 76 -7.70 -6.77 -29.03
N ASP A 77 -8.93 -6.75 -28.56
CA ASP A 77 -9.44 -5.65 -27.74
C ASP A 77 -8.69 -5.53 -26.41
N TYR A 78 -8.39 -6.65 -25.78
CA TYR A 78 -7.57 -6.68 -24.55
C TYR A 78 -6.15 -6.20 -24.81
N ARG A 79 -5.52 -6.68 -25.88
CA ARG A 79 -4.18 -6.24 -26.30
C ARG A 79 -4.15 -4.72 -26.51
N ARG A 80 -5.14 -4.18 -27.23
CA ARG A 80 -5.26 -2.73 -27.44
C ARG A 80 -5.41 -1.97 -26.13
N SER A 81 -6.22 -2.47 -25.22
CA SER A 81 -6.43 -1.87 -23.89
C SER A 81 -5.14 -1.85 -23.07
N LEU A 82 -4.33 -2.91 -23.12
CA LEU A 82 -3.03 -2.97 -22.44
C LEU A 82 -2.04 -1.94 -23.03
N TYR A 83 -1.94 -1.84 -24.36
CA TYR A 83 -1.06 -0.84 -24.97
C TYR A 83 -1.47 0.58 -24.63
N ILE A 84 -2.79 0.88 -24.63
CA ILE A 84 -3.30 2.21 -24.23
C ILE A 84 -2.95 2.46 -22.76
N TYR A 85 -3.19 1.51 -21.87
CA TYR A 85 -2.88 1.63 -20.44
C TYR A 85 -1.39 1.89 -20.22
N GLU A 86 -0.50 1.09 -20.79
CA GLU A 86 0.96 1.27 -20.66
C GLU A 86 1.41 2.63 -21.20
N TYR A 87 0.89 3.06 -22.33
CA TYR A 87 1.17 4.38 -22.88
C TYR A 87 0.72 5.50 -21.94
N GLU A 88 -0.49 5.42 -21.41
CA GLU A 88 -1.02 6.40 -20.46
C GLU A 88 -0.23 6.44 -19.15
N GLN A 89 0.17 5.28 -18.60
CA GLN A 89 1.05 5.22 -17.44
C GLN A 89 2.41 5.88 -17.72
N HIS A 90 2.97 5.64 -18.91
CA HIS A 90 4.21 6.29 -19.31
C HIS A 90 4.07 7.83 -19.39
N LEU A 91 2.97 8.35 -19.95
CA LEU A 91 2.70 9.78 -19.99
C LEU A 91 2.56 10.37 -18.59
N VAL A 92 1.77 9.75 -17.73
CA VAL A 92 1.58 10.17 -16.33
C VAL A 92 2.91 10.25 -15.60
N ASN A 93 3.73 9.20 -15.70
CA ASN A 93 5.02 9.14 -15.00
C ASN A 93 6.06 10.15 -15.51
N LYS A 94 6.03 10.49 -16.80
CA LYS A 94 7.02 11.38 -17.40
C LYS A 94 6.62 12.85 -17.46
N GLN A 95 5.34 13.15 -17.63
CA GLN A 95 4.89 14.48 -18.03
C GLN A 95 3.94 15.11 -17.03
N MET A 96 3.21 14.32 -16.23
CA MET A 96 2.31 14.88 -15.23
C MET A 96 3.07 15.38 -14.01
N SER A 97 2.80 16.62 -13.60
CA SER A 97 3.31 17.12 -12.33
C SER A 97 2.59 16.46 -11.15
N HIS A 98 3.36 15.84 -10.26
CA HIS A 98 2.88 15.22 -9.02
C HIS A 98 2.88 16.18 -7.83
N ASP A 99 3.26 17.43 -8.04
CA ASP A 99 3.25 18.44 -6.99
C ASP A 99 1.84 19.00 -6.77
N VAL A 100 1.47 19.12 -5.50
CA VAL A 100 0.23 19.75 -5.04
C VAL A 100 0.58 20.80 -4.01
N GLN A 101 0.35 22.05 -4.33
CA GLN A 101 0.65 23.16 -3.43
C GLN A 101 -0.24 23.09 -2.18
N ASP A 102 0.34 23.40 -1.01
CA ASP A 102 -0.35 23.43 0.28
C ASP A 102 -1.55 24.37 0.27
N SER A 103 -1.47 25.50 -0.43
CA SER A 103 -2.60 26.42 -0.61
C SER A 103 -3.80 25.77 -1.30
N THR A 104 -3.55 24.90 -2.30
CA THR A 104 -4.61 24.15 -2.99
C THR A 104 -5.26 23.14 -2.06
N ILE A 105 -4.45 22.44 -1.25
CA ILE A 105 -4.92 21.47 -0.27
C ILE A 105 -5.79 22.17 0.79
N THR A 106 -5.31 23.29 1.32
CA THR A 106 -6.03 24.09 2.34
C THR A 106 -7.35 24.59 1.79
N LEU A 107 -7.36 25.16 0.58
CA LEU A 107 -8.58 25.65 -0.05
C LEU A 107 -9.61 24.53 -0.25
N PHE A 108 -9.15 23.39 -0.76
CA PHE A 108 -10.00 22.22 -0.97
C PHE A 108 -10.58 21.71 0.35
N TYR A 109 -9.73 21.60 1.38
CA TYR A 109 -10.18 21.19 2.71
C TYR A 109 -11.25 22.12 3.27
N GLU A 110 -11.04 23.43 3.24
CA GLU A 110 -12.01 24.39 3.76
C GLU A 110 -13.38 24.29 3.07
N GLN A 111 -13.40 23.98 1.78
CA GLN A 111 -14.64 23.80 1.02
C GLN A 111 -15.33 22.47 1.31
N THR A 112 -14.57 21.43 1.69
CA THR A 112 -15.07 20.05 1.76
C THR A 112 -14.94 19.39 3.13
N LYS A 113 -14.42 20.08 4.15
CA LYS A 113 -14.13 19.50 5.48
C LYS A 113 -15.31 18.83 6.17
N HIS A 114 -16.54 19.22 5.82
CA HIS A 114 -17.75 18.58 6.34
C HIS A 114 -17.93 17.12 5.84
N HIS A 115 -17.20 16.70 4.80
CA HIS A 115 -17.14 15.32 4.33
C HIS A 115 -16.03 14.49 5.02
N TYR A 116 -15.05 15.18 5.63
CA TYR A 116 -13.92 14.53 6.31
C TYR A 116 -14.25 14.37 7.80
N ILE A 117 -14.99 13.31 8.12
CA ILE A 117 -15.41 13.00 9.48
C ILE A 117 -14.61 11.82 10.01
N LEU A 118 -14.02 11.97 11.18
CA LEU A 118 -13.24 10.93 11.85
C LEU A 118 -14.09 9.69 12.12
N GLN A 119 -13.62 8.55 11.64
CA GLN A 119 -14.22 7.23 11.92
C GLN A 119 -13.66 6.63 13.22
N ASP A 120 -12.45 7.03 13.63
CA ASP A 120 -11.81 6.62 14.88
C ASP A 120 -11.32 7.84 15.65
N HIS A 121 -11.01 7.65 16.94
CA HIS A 121 -10.36 8.67 17.75
C HIS A 121 -8.90 8.75 17.35
N ILE A 122 -8.38 9.97 17.25
CA ILE A 122 -6.96 10.22 16.93
C ILE A 122 -6.33 11.08 18.00
N PHE A 123 -5.05 10.86 18.24
CA PHE A 123 -4.30 11.49 19.30
C PHE A 123 -2.88 11.85 18.83
N LYS A 124 -2.34 12.93 19.38
CA LYS A 124 -0.91 13.21 19.42
C LYS A 124 -0.41 13.05 20.84
N GLY A 125 0.83 12.61 21.04
CA GLY A 125 1.34 12.47 22.39
C GLY A 125 2.51 11.49 22.54
N ILE A 126 2.58 10.88 23.72
CA ILE A 126 3.67 10.02 24.18
C ILE A 126 3.09 8.80 24.86
N VAL A 127 3.58 7.63 24.50
CA VAL A 127 3.36 6.38 25.23
C VAL A 127 4.69 5.91 25.82
N LEU A 128 4.68 5.56 27.11
CA LEU A 128 5.81 4.99 27.84
C LEU A 128 5.39 3.70 28.54
N VAL A 129 6.21 2.66 28.41
CA VAL A 129 6.07 1.40 29.14
C VAL A 129 7.29 1.28 30.07
N LEU A 130 7.05 1.36 31.38
CA LEU A 130 8.09 1.49 32.38
C LEU A 130 8.02 0.31 33.34
N PRO A 131 9.11 -0.41 33.63
CA PRO A 131 9.16 -1.38 34.72
C PRO A 131 8.77 -0.75 36.07
N HIS A 132 8.12 -1.47 36.97
CA HIS A 132 7.73 -0.95 38.30
C HIS A 132 8.90 -0.40 39.11
N SER A 133 10.12 -0.93 38.90
CA SER A 133 11.33 -0.48 39.58
C SER A 133 11.91 0.82 39.04
N THR A 134 11.24 1.46 38.05
CA THR A 134 11.75 2.67 37.39
C THR A 134 11.81 3.85 38.37
N PRO A 135 12.97 4.50 38.52
CA PRO A 135 13.11 5.62 39.45
C PRO A 135 12.52 6.90 38.88
N GLN A 136 12.26 7.86 39.78
CA GLN A 136 11.90 9.25 39.41
C GLN A 136 10.61 9.44 38.58
N LEU A 137 9.62 8.56 38.73
CA LEU A 137 8.31 8.68 38.06
C LEU A 137 7.62 10.01 38.30
N ASP A 138 7.74 10.58 39.52
CA ASP A 138 7.15 11.89 39.81
C ASP A 138 7.82 13.03 39.03
N GLN A 139 9.11 12.90 38.75
CA GLN A 139 9.81 13.88 37.93
C GLN A 139 9.40 13.78 36.46
N LEU A 140 9.23 12.57 35.93
CA LEU A 140 8.67 12.32 34.59
C LEU A 140 7.29 12.96 34.45
N LYS A 141 6.39 12.75 35.42
CA LYS A 141 5.04 13.34 35.41
C LYS A 141 5.08 14.88 35.39
N LYS A 142 6.04 15.50 36.10
CA LYS A 142 6.22 16.96 36.03
C LYS A 142 6.63 17.43 34.64
N TRP A 143 7.54 16.70 33.98
CA TRP A 143 7.96 17.04 32.61
C TRP A 143 6.81 16.88 31.61
N LEU A 144 6.02 15.78 31.71
CA LEU A 144 4.84 15.56 30.88
C LEU A 144 3.79 16.66 31.06
N ASN A 145 3.52 17.10 32.29
CA ASN A 145 2.53 18.14 32.58
C ASN A 145 2.99 19.56 32.17
N ALA A 146 4.28 19.77 31.96
CA ALA A 146 4.86 21.04 31.53
C ALA A 146 5.67 20.86 30.25
N LEU A 147 5.04 20.24 29.24
CA LEU A 147 5.71 19.86 28.01
C LEU A 147 6.20 21.09 27.23
N ASN A 148 7.51 21.12 26.95
CA ASN A 148 8.22 22.07 26.12
C ASN A 148 9.44 21.37 25.53
N GLU A 149 10.21 22.02 24.65
CA GLU A 149 11.39 21.43 23.99
C GLU A 149 12.39 20.84 24.99
N ASP A 150 12.73 21.60 26.07
CA ASP A 150 13.66 21.14 27.10
C ASP A 150 13.16 19.91 27.85
N ASN A 151 11.87 19.87 28.20
CA ASN A 151 11.27 18.76 28.90
C ASN A 151 11.08 17.57 27.97
N MET A 152 10.82 17.78 26.67
CA MET A 152 10.76 16.71 25.68
C MET A 152 12.11 15.99 25.58
N GLU A 153 13.21 16.72 25.48
CA GLU A 153 14.57 16.12 25.48
C GLU A 153 14.85 15.30 26.74
N LYS A 154 14.38 15.78 27.90
CA LYS A 154 14.51 15.01 29.16
C LYS A 154 13.64 13.75 29.18
N ILE A 155 12.41 13.82 28.63
CA ILE A 155 11.54 12.67 28.49
C ILE A 155 12.13 11.62 27.56
N GLU A 156 12.68 12.04 26.41
CA GLU A 156 13.34 11.15 25.46
C GLU A 156 14.54 10.43 26.10
N LYS A 157 15.41 11.17 26.80
CA LYS A 157 16.56 10.61 27.52
C LYS A 157 16.10 9.62 28.61
N TYR A 158 15.06 9.99 29.35
CA TYR A 158 14.48 9.13 30.37
C TYR A 158 13.87 7.86 29.78
N ALA A 159 13.10 8.01 28.69
CA ALA A 159 12.51 6.87 28.00
C ALA A 159 13.59 5.91 27.47
N TYR A 160 14.60 6.45 26.79
CA TYR A 160 15.74 5.65 26.32
C TYR A 160 16.46 4.88 27.43
N GLN A 161 16.58 5.47 28.61
CA GLN A 161 17.33 4.88 29.73
C GLN A 161 16.50 3.86 30.52
N TYR A 162 15.20 4.07 30.69
CA TYR A 162 14.39 3.34 31.66
C TYR A 162 13.18 2.62 31.07
N ALA A 163 12.68 3.02 29.90
CA ALA A 163 11.50 2.39 29.35
C ALA A 163 11.82 1.04 28.67
N SER A 164 10.96 0.06 28.90
CA SER A 164 10.97 -1.18 28.12
C SER A 164 10.37 -1.03 26.74
N GLY A 165 9.59 0.04 26.52
CA GLY A 165 9.05 0.47 25.24
C GLY A 165 8.55 1.90 25.33
N TYR A 166 8.69 2.66 24.26
CA TYR A 166 8.13 3.99 24.16
C TYR A 166 7.83 4.40 22.71
N GLU A 167 6.94 5.33 22.54
CA GLU A 167 6.62 5.94 21.26
C GLU A 167 6.30 7.41 21.46
N LEU A 168 6.92 8.25 20.64
CA LEU A 168 6.73 9.70 20.61
C LEU A 168 6.01 10.03 19.30
N PHE A 169 4.77 10.50 19.39
CA PHE A 169 3.92 10.84 18.25
C PHE A 169 3.33 12.24 18.36
N ASN A 170 4.11 13.17 18.93
CA ASN A 170 3.67 14.57 19.08
C ASN A 170 3.46 15.28 17.76
N ASP A 171 4.22 14.86 16.73
CA ASP A 171 4.19 15.46 15.39
C ASP A 171 3.34 14.65 14.40
N SER A 172 2.72 13.57 14.85
CA SER A 172 1.89 12.71 14.02
C SER A 172 0.65 12.22 14.74
N TRP A 173 -0.46 12.13 14.00
CA TRP A 173 -1.69 11.57 14.53
C TRP A 173 -1.64 10.04 14.50
N VAL A 174 -1.99 9.42 15.62
CA VAL A 174 -2.19 7.98 15.75
C VAL A 174 -3.63 7.67 16.13
N THR A 175 -4.16 6.54 15.69
CA THR A 175 -5.52 6.12 16.03
C THR A 175 -5.59 5.51 17.42
N ALA A 176 -6.78 5.51 18.03
CA ALA A 176 -7.01 4.80 19.29
C ALA A 176 -6.61 3.34 19.20
N ASN A 177 -6.89 2.67 18.08
CA ASN A 177 -6.54 1.27 17.86
C ASN A 177 -5.01 1.03 17.91
N GLN A 178 -4.20 1.94 17.36
CA GLN A 178 -2.74 1.83 17.44
C GLN A 178 -2.24 1.98 18.88
N ILE A 179 -2.84 2.86 19.67
CA ILE A 179 -2.52 3.03 21.10
C ILE A 179 -2.90 1.79 21.91
N LEU A 180 -4.07 1.20 21.66
CA LEU A 180 -4.55 0.02 22.35
C LEU A 180 -3.67 -1.24 22.15
N LEU A 181 -2.90 -1.31 21.07
CA LEU A 181 -1.91 -2.37 20.90
C LEU A 181 -0.75 -2.30 21.91
N ARG A 182 -0.60 -1.15 22.59
CA ARG A 182 0.51 -0.89 23.52
C ARG A 182 0.07 -0.72 24.96
N LEU A 183 -1.21 -0.51 25.21
CA LEU A 183 -1.79 -0.25 26.53
C LEU A 183 -2.78 -1.35 26.92
N PRO A 184 -2.67 -1.94 28.10
CA PRO A 184 -3.63 -2.91 28.60
C PRO A 184 -4.92 -2.21 29.10
N ILE A 185 -5.62 -1.51 28.19
CA ILE A 185 -6.83 -0.73 28.49
C ILE A 185 -7.88 -0.98 27.41
N GLN A 186 -9.16 -0.91 27.80
CA GLN A 186 -10.28 -1.01 26.83
C GLN A 186 -10.57 0.35 26.19
N THR A 187 -11.07 0.32 24.95
CA THR A 187 -11.38 1.52 24.14
C THR A 187 -12.27 2.51 24.86
N ASP A 188 -13.36 2.04 25.51
CA ASP A 188 -14.32 2.91 26.19
C ASP A 188 -13.71 3.60 27.42
N ILE A 189 -12.82 2.90 28.14
CA ILE A 189 -12.09 3.45 29.29
C ILE A 189 -11.09 4.49 28.79
N LEU A 190 -10.32 4.18 27.73
CA LEU A 190 -9.39 5.11 27.10
C LEU A 190 -10.11 6.41 26.70
N LYS A 191 -11.21 6.30 25.96
CA LYS A 191 -12.03 7.44 25.50
C LYS A 191 -12.56 8.28 26.65
N THR A 192 -13.16 7.64 27.66
CA THR A 192 -13.74 8.34 28.80
C THR A 192 -12.67 9.07 29.61
N SER A 193 -11.54 8.40 29.85
CA SER A 193 -10.42 8.98 30.58
C SER A 193 -9.79 10.16 29.85
N LEU A 194 -9.61 10.06 28.51
CA LEU A 194 -9.02 11.15 27.71
C LEU A 194 -9.95 12.34 27.51
N ARG A 195 -11.26 12.20 27.71
CA ARG A 195 -12.16 13.35 27.71
C ARG A 195 -11.90 14.30 28.89
N GLN A 196 -11.49 13.76 30.04
CA GLN A 196 -11.29 14.50 31.29
C GLN A 196 -9.81 14.83 31.55
N ASN A 197 -8.90 13.95 31.12
CA ASN A 197 -7.47 14.04 31.43
C ASN A 197 -6.63 14.01 30.17
N SER A 198 -5.45 14.62 30.25
CA SER A 198 -4.42 14.49 29.19
C SER A 198 -3.46 13.33 29.45
N THR A 199 -3.39 12.82 30.69
CA THR A 199 -2.50 11.73 31.05
C THR A 199 -3.31 10.58 31.64
N ILE A 200 -3.04 9.38 31.15
CA ILE A 200 -3.57 8.11 31.68
C ILE A 200 -2.39 7.28 32.16
N GLN A 201 -2.53 6.70 33.35
CA GLN A 201 -1.62 5.69 33.88
C GLN A 201 -2.42 4.43 34.13
N VAL A 202 -1.92 3.32 33.61
CA VAL A 202 -2.41 1.97 33.89
C VAL A 202 -1.23 1.07 34.26
N GLU A 203 -1.51 0.03 35.03
CA GLU A 203 -0.48 -0.89 35.52
C GLU A 203 -0.93 -2.33 35.28
N ASP A 204 0.02 -3.19 34.97
CA ASP A 204 -0.14 -4.63 35.02
C ASP A 204 0.82 -5.23 36.06
N SER A 205 1.03 -6.53 36.05
CA SER A 205 1.93 -7.22 37.01
C SER A 205 3.41 -6.85 36.88
N LEU A 206 3.85 -6.28 35.77
CA LEU A 206 5.26 -6.07 35.40
C LEU A 206 5.60 -4.61 35.14
N SER A 207 4.64 -3.82 34.64
CA SER A 207 4.90 -2.51 34.05
C SER A 207 3.84 -1.46 34.42
N THR A 208 4.29 -0.24 34.47
CA THR A 208 3.46 0.98 34.49
C THR A 208 3.43 1.57 33.07
N TYR A 209 2.25 1.74 32.52
CA TYR A 209 2.01 2.33 31.21
C TYR A 209 1.54 3.77 31.41
N ILE A 210 2.19 4.71 30.75
CA ILE A 210 1.81 6.12 30.77
C ILE A 210 1.51 6.56 29.34
N LEU A 211 0.29 7.02 29.11
CA LEU A 211 -0.11 7.74 27.91
C LEU A 211 -0.29 9.21 28.26
N HIS A 212 0.47 10.08 27.66
CA HIS A 212 0.27 11.53 27.72
C HIS A 212 -0.15 12.05 26.35
N VAL A 213 -1.32 12.68 26.28
CA VAL A 213 -1.91 13.17 25.04
C VAL A 213 -1.77 14.69 24.99
N THR A 214 -1.14 15.19 23.94
CA THR A 214 -0.93 16.63 23.70
C THR A 214 -2.05 17.24 22.87
N ASP A 215 -2.61 16.43 21.95
CA ASP A 215 -3.76 16.84 21.13
C ASP A 215 -4.68 15.64 20.86
N LYS A 216 -5.98 15.88 20.73
CA LYS A 216 -6.98 14.81 20.59
C LYS A 216 -8.20 15.26 19.81
N HIS A 217 -8.65 14.37 18.93
CA HIS A 217 -9.93 14.46 18.25
C HIS A 217 -10.70 13.14 18.36
N PHE A 218 -12.02 13.23 18.49
CA PHE A 218 -12.85 12.05 18.69
C PHE A 218 -13.60 11.68 17.41
N ALA A 219 -13.92 10.40 17.27
CA ALA A 219 -14.77 9.92 16.19
C ALA A 219 -16.08 10.71 16.13
N GLY A 220 -16.50 11.09 14.93
CA GLY A 220 -17.64 11.98 14.68
C GLY A 220 -17.26 13.46 14.55
N GLU A 221 -16.05 13.87 14.93
CA GLU A 221 -15.54 15.22 14.70
C GLU A 221 -15.00 15.38 13.27
N VAL A 222 -14.86 16.61 12.82
CA VAL A 222 -14.19 16.93 11.55
C VAL A 222 -12.71 16.61 11.70
N MET A 223 -12.15 15.92 10.70
CA MET A 223 -10.72 15.60 10.66
C MET A 223 -9.88 16.88 10.63
N PRO A 224 -8.83 17.04 11.45
CA PRO A 224 -7.86 18.11 11.28
C PRO A 224 -7.25 18.11 9.87
N LEU A 225 -6.96 19.28 9.31
CA LEU A 225 -6.33 19.40 7.98
C LEU A 225 -5.07 18.54 7.86
N GLU A 226 -4.24 18.55 8.88
CA GLU A 226 -2.99 17.78 8.92
C GLU A 226 -3.23 16.28 8.77
N TYR A 227 -4.27 15.76 9.41
CA TYR A 227 -4.66 14.34 9.30
C TYR A 227 -5.30 14.02 7.95
N ALA A 228 -6.14 14.93 7.43
CA ALA A 228 -6.82 14.77 6.13
C ALA A 228 -5.89 15.02 4.92
N LYS A 229 -4.76 15.73 5.11
CA LYS A 229 -3.86 16.18 4.03
C LYS A 229 -3.41 15.06 3.08
N PRO A 230 -2.99 13.88 3.54
CA PRO A 230 -2.58 12.80 2.64
C PRO A 230 -3.72 12.31 1.73
N GLU A 231 -4.93 12.18 2.28
CA GLU A 231 -6.11 11.75 1.53
C GLU A 231 -6.53 12.80 0.50
N ILE A 232 -6.57 14.06 0.89
CA ILE A 232 -6.87 15.20 0.00
C ILE A 232 -5.84 15.28 -1.12
N THR A 233 -4.56 15.16 -0.80
CA THR A 233 -3.48 15.19 -1.80
C THR A 233 -3.66 14.08 -2.82
N LYS A 234 -3.94 12.86 -2.37
CA LYS A 234 -4.21 11.70 -3.24
C LYS A 234 -5.42 11.95 -4.14
N TRP A 235 -6.49 12.51 -3.59
CA TRP A 235 -7.69 12.84 -4.37
C TRP A 235 -7.41 13.89 -5.44
N ILE A 236 -6.72 14.99 -5.10
CA ILE A 236 -6.34 16.05 -6.05
C ILE A 236 -5.46 15.48 -7.16
N LEU A 237 -4.47 14.64 -6.83
CA LEU A 237 -3.61 14.00 -7.81
C LEU A 237 -4.39 13.08 -8.75
N SER A 238 -5.35 12.33 -8.22
CA SER A 238 -6.24 11.49 -9.04
C SER A 238 -7.06 12.33 -10.03
N GLN A 239 -7.63 13.46 -9.59
CA GLN A 239 -8.36 14.36 -10.48
C GLN A 239 -7.46 15.01 -11.54
N LYS A 240 -6.24 15.41 -11.15
CA LYS A 240 -5.23 15.92 -12.09
C LYS A 240 -4.89 14.87 -13.16
N GLN A 241 -4.72 13.60 -12.75
CA GLN A 241 -4.41 12.51 -13.68
C GLN A 241 -5.54 12.27 -14.68
N VAL A 242 -6.78 12.21 -14.20
CA VAL A 242 -7.95 12.05 -15.10
C VAL A 242 -8.00 13.16 -16.12
N LYS A 243 -7.87 14.41 -15.68
CA LYS A 243 -7.90 15.57 -16.57
C LYS A 243 -6.72 15.54 -17.56
N PHE A 244 -5.51 15.29 -17.09
CA PHE A 244 -4.31 15.20 -17.93
C PHE A 244 -4.50 14.17 -19.05
N LEU A 245 -4.95 12.96 -18.72
CA LEU A 245 -5.19 11.92 -19.73
C LEU A 245 -6.33 12.28 -20.72
N GLN A 246 -7.36 12.97 -20.26
CA GLN A 246 -8.41 13.48 -21.15
C GLN A 246 -7.87 14.51 -22.13
N ASP A 247 -7.03 15.43 -21.67
CA ASP A 247 -6.43 16.47 -22.49
C ASP A 247 -5.46 15.85 -23.53
N GLU A 248 -4.63 14.87 -23.13
CA GLU A 248 -3.74 14.11 -24.01
C GLU A 248 -4.51 13.33 -25.10
N ARG A 249 -5.56 12.62 -24.72
CA ARG A 249 -6.42 11.91 -25.69
C ARG A 249 -7.05 12.88 -26.70
N LYS A 250 -7.49 14.03 -26.23
CA LYS A 250 -8.06 15.09 -27.08
C LYS A 250 -7.00 15.59 -28.06
N GLU A 251 -5.78 15.86 -27.60
CA GLU A 251 -4.69 16.32 -28.46
C GLU A 251 -4.34 15.28 -29.54
N VAL A 252 -4.24 14.00 -29.17
CA VAL A 252 -4.02 12.89 -30.14
C VAL A 252 -5.11 12.90 -31.21
N TYR A 253 -6.38 13.04 -30.83
CA TYR A 253 -7.50 13.08 -31.75
C TYR A 253 -7.47 14.33 -32.68
N GLU A 254 -7.23 15.52 -32.12
CA GLU A 254 -7.14 16.77 -32.89
C GLU A 254 -5.98 16.74 -33.90
N ASN A 255 -4.83 16.20 -33.49
CA ASN A 255 -3.71 16.00 -34.38
C ASN A 255 -4.04 15.00 -35.51
N ALA A 256 -4.78 13.93 -35.21
CA ALA A 256 -5.21 12.98 -36.24
C ALA A 256 -6.17 13.61 -37.26
N ILE A 257 -7.06 14.54 -36.85
CA ILE A 257 -7.89 15.33 -37.75
C ILE A 257 -7.02 16.26 -38.62
N ARG A 258 -6.12 17.03 -37.98
CA ARG A 258 -5.22 17.99 -38.68
C ARG A 258 -4.41 17.30 -39.77
N PHE A 259 -3.90 16.11 -39.50
CA PHE A 259 -3.08 15.34 -40.45
C PHE A 259 -3.91 14.41 -41.35
N LYS A 260 -5.25 14.54 -41.39
CA LYS A 260 -6.17 13.74 -42.22
C LYS A 260 -6.01 12.22 -42.05
N LYS A 261 -5.67 11.77 -40.83
CA LYS A 261 -5.54 10.35 -40.50
C LYS A 261 -6.89 9.66 -40.23
N ILE A 262 -7.97 10.45 -40.01
CA ILE A 262 -9.32 9.95 -39.76
C ILE A 262 -10.17 10.13 -41.03
N LYS A 263 -10.82 9.05 -41.47
CA LYS A 263 -11.82 9.04 -42.53
C LYS A 263 -13.12 8.52 -41.92
N ILE A 264 -14.19 9.31 -42.09
CA ILE A 264 -15.54 8.95 -41.65
C ILE A 264 -16.35 8.64 -42.90
N TYR A 265 -16.86 7.44 -43.00
CA TYR A 265 -17.76 7.01 -44.07
C TYR A 265 -19.18 7.09 -43.53
N LYS A 266 -20.08 7.74 -44.32
CA LYS A 266 -21.50 7.83 -43.99
C LYS A 266 -22.25 6.69 -44.63
#